data_f719aa3012529366eb55820822eb2ef5
#
_entry.id   f719aa3012529366eb55820822eb2ef5
#
_cell.length_a   1.000
_cell.length_b   1.000
_cell.length_c   1.000
_cell.angle_alpha   90.00
_cell.angle_beta   90.00
_cell.angle_gamma   90.00
#
_symmetry.space_group_name_H-M   'P 1'
#
loop_
_entity.id
_entity.type
_entity.pdbx_description
1 polymer ?
#
loop_
_entity_poly.entity_id
_entity_poly.type
_entity_poly.pdbx_seq_one_letter_code
_entity_poly.pdbx_strand_id
1 'polypeptide(L)'
;MFTGKELINMKKMEQLYEGKAKKVFKTDDENLYIVDYKDDATAFNGLKKGQIAGKGVVNNKMSNFLMQIMEKNGIPTHFVEEISDRETVVKRVEIVPLEVIIRNIAAGSFSKRFGVEEGKKLNCTTLEYCLKNDDLGDPMINDYHVFAMNIATKEELETIANYAFRVNE
;
A
#
# COMPACT_ATOMS: atom_id res chain seq x y z
N MET A 1 -22.04 3.62 12.47
CA MET A 1 -21.86 3.39 11.02
C MET A 1 -22.29 4.68 10.34
N PHE A 2 -21.34 5.40 9.73
CA PHE A 2 -21.66 6.65 9.05
C PHE A 2 -22.54 6.40 7.83
N THR A 3 -23.47 7.29 7.54
CA THR A 3 -24.24 7.23 6.30
C THR A 3 -23.42 7.88 5.17
N GLY A 4 -23.58 7.45 3.92
CA GLY A 4 -22.84 8.03 2.79
C GLY A 4 -23.02 9.56 2.65
N LYS A 5 -24.13 10.14 3.15
CA LYS A 5 -24.32 11.59 3.20
C LYS A 5 -23.44 12.29 4.23
N GLU A 6 -23.14 11.64 5.36
CA GLU A 6 -22.26 12.18 6.41
C GLU A 6 -20.81 12.18 5.93
N LEU A 7 -20.39 11.15 5.20
CA LEU A 7 -19.03 11.03 4.66
C LEU A 7 -18.74 12.04 3.55
N ILE A 8 -19.71 12.32 2.67
CA ILE A 8 -19.58 13.35 1.60
C ILE A 8 -19.44 14.77 2.18
N ASN A 9 -20.01 15.01 3.37
CA ASN A 9 -19.93 16.30 4.06
C ASN A 9 -18.77 16.38 5.05
N MET A 10 -17.90 15.37 5.11
CA MET A 10 -16.75 15.33 6.00
C MET A 10 -15.77 16.46 5.68
N LYS A 11 -15.36 17.20 6.71
CA LYS A 11 -14.48 18.36 6.54
C LYS A 11 -13.04 17.91 6.36
N LYS A 12 -12.46 18.19 5.18
CA LYS A 12 -11.03 18.06 4.92
C LYS A 12 -10.29 19.15 5.71
N MET A 13 -9.34 18.74 6.56
CA MET A 13 -8.59 19.62 7.44
C MET A 13 -7.12 19.73 7.00
N GLU A 14 -6.19 19.87 7.93
CA GLU A 14 -4.76 20.04 7.65
C GLU A 14 -4.14 18.81 6.97
N GLN A 15 -3.17 19.07 6.09
CA GLN A 15 -2.38 18.02 5.46
C GLN A 15 -1.41 17.42 6.48
N LEU A 16 -1.45 16.10 6.62
CA LEU A 16 -0.55 15.33 7.50
C LEU A 16 0.71 14.86 6.79
N TYR A 17 0.54 14.43 5.55
CA TYR A 17 1.60 13.76 4.80
C TYR A 17 1.44 13.99 3.30
N GLU A 18 2.56 14.05 2.59
CA GLU A 18 2.61 14.04 1.14
C GLU A 18 3.67 13.06 0.66
N GLY A 19 3.23 12.07 -0.12
CA GLY A 19 4.10 11.09 -0.79
C GLY A 19 4.19 11.32 -2.29
N LYS A 20 4.83 10.37 -2.97
CA LYS A 20 5.02 10.38 -4.43
C LYS A 20 3.69 10.41 -5.20
N ALA A 21 2.66 9.72 -4.72
CA ALA A 21 1.40 9.51 -5.43
C ALA A 21 0.17 10.14 -4.76
N LYS A 22 0.23 10.51 -3.50
CA LYS A 22 -0.94 10.93 -2.71
C LYS A 22 -0.58 11.90 -1.60
N LYS A 23 -1.59 12.66 -1.17
CA LYS A 23 -1.60 13.46 0.06
C LYS A 23 -2.59 12.86 1.04
N VAL A 24 -2.33 12.99 2.33
CA VAL A 24 -3.21 12.53 3.40
C VAL A 24 -3.59 13.72 4.26
N PHE A 25 -4.87 13.85 4.53
CA PHE A 25 -5.44 14.96 5.30
C PHE A 25 -6.20 14.42 6.51
N LYS A 26 -6.16 15.16 7.61
CA LYS A 26 -7.07 14.96 8.73
C LYS A 26 -8.51 15.28 8.31
N THR A 27 -9.43 14.75 9.10
CA THR A 27 -10.85 15.09 9.03
C THR A 27 -11.34 15.57 10.39
N ASP A 28 -12.59 15.96 10.48
CA ASP A 28 -13.28 16.27 11.74
C ASP A 28 -13.61 15.02 12.57
N ASP A 29 -13.36 13.80 12.04
CA ASP A 29 -13.32 12.55 12.80
C ASP A 29 -11.87 12.09 12.96
N GLU A 30 -11.41 11.94 14.21
CA GLU A 30 -10.03 11.54 14.52
C GLU A 30 -9.64 10.13 14.03
N ASN A 31 -10.62 9.28 13.71
CA ASN A 31 -10.43 7.91 13.23
C ASN A 31 -10.40 7.79 11.70
N LEU A 32 -10.62 8.89 11.00
CA LEU A 32 -10.74 8.92 9.56
C LEU A 32 -9.78 9.95 8.93
N TYR A 33 -9.25 9.59 7.77
CA TYR A 33 -8.43 10.46 6.93
C TYR A 33 -9.03 10.57 5.53
N ILE A 34 -8.68 11.64 4.81
CA ILE A 34 -8.92 11.76 3.38
C ILE A 34 -7.58 11.57 2.66
N VAL A 35 -7.57 10.65 1.72
CA VAL A 35 -6.47 10.43 0.77
C VAL A 35 -6.83 11.11 -0.54
N ASP A 36 -5.96 12.01 -1.01
CA ASP A 36 -6.09 12.76 -2.27
C ASP A 36 -4.95 12.32 -3.22
N TYR A 37 -5.30 11.72 -4.36
CA TYR A 37 -4.35 11.16 -5.31
C TYR A 37 -3.86 12.21 -6.31
N LYS A 38 -2.53 12.24 -6.50
CA LYS A 38 -1.82 13.21 -7.35
C LYS A 38 -1.60 12.67 -8.76
N ASP A 39 -1.44 13.60 -9.70
CA ASP A 39 -1.00 13.30 -11.07
C ASP A 39 0.54 13.21 -11.20
N ASP A 40 1.26 13.44 -10.10
CA ASP A 40 2.71 13.39 -10.09
C ASP A 40 3.23 11.99 -10.44
N ALA A 41 4.24 11.95 -11.29
CA ALA A 41 4.99 10.76 -11.65
C ALA A 41 6.47 10.98 -11.38
N THR A 42 7.10 9.98 -10.77
CA THR A 42 8.54 9.98 -10.50
C THR A 42 9.17 8.72 -11.06
N ALA A 43 10.39 8.82 -11.54
CA ALA A 43 11.21 7.69 -11.98
C ALA A 43 12.65 7.86 -11.46
N PHE A 44 13.41 6.74 -11.41
CA PHE A 44 14.80 6.71 -10.98
C PHE A 44 14.99 7.33 -9.58
N ASN A 45 14.27 6.82 -8.57
CA ASN A 45 14.30 7.32 -7.18
C ASN A 45 14.05 8.84 -7.07
N GLY A 46 13.12 9.37 -7.90
CA GLY A 46 12.75 10.77 -7.87
C GLY A 46 13.65 11.72 -8.67
N LEU A 47 14.68 11.21 -9.36
CA LEU A 47 15.53 12.02 -10.23
C LEU A 47 14.78 12.59 -11.44
N LYS A 48 13.77 11.88 -11.95
CA LYS A 48 12.86 12.39 -12.97
C LYS A 48 11.50 12.64 -12.33
N LYS A 49 10.98 13.84 -12.51
CA LYS A 49 9.66 14.27 -12.06
C LYS A 49 8.85 14.77 -13.24
N GLY A 50 7.58 14.46 -13.27
CA GLY A 50 6.63 14.92 -14.28
C GLY A 50 5.21 14.75 -13.78
N GLN A 51 4.24 15.10 -14.63
CA GLN A 51 2.82 14.89 -14.36
C GLN A 51 2.20 14.11 -15.50
N ILE A 52 1.29 13.21 -15.16
CA ILE A 52 0.48 12.46 -16.11
C ILE A 52 -0.98 12.79 -15.78
N ALA A 53 -1.62 13.57 -16.65
CA ALA A 53 -2.99 14.00 -16.47
C ALA A 53 -3.93 12.80 -16.27
N GLY A 54 -4.75 12.85 -15.21
CA GLY A 54 -5.70 11.79 -14.88
C GLY A 54 -5.10 10.60 -14.09
N LYS A 55 -3.78 10.54 -13.86
CA LYS A 55 -3.16 9.45 -13.09
C LYS A 55 -3.75 9.33 -11.68
N GLY A 56 -4.00 10.46 -11.01
CA GLY A 56 -4.61 10.46 -9.68
C GLY A 56 -6.01 9.86 -9.68
N VAL A 57 -6.83 10.19 -10.71
CA VAL A 57 -8.17 9.60 -10.87
C VAL A 57 -8.09 8.09 -11.06
N VAL A 58 -7.22 7.62 -11.94
CA VAL A 58 -7.03 6.18 -12.18
C VAL A 58 -6.56 5.47 -10.91
N ASN A 59 -5.58 6.05 -10.21
CA ASN A 59 -5.07 5.47 -8.97
C ASN A 59 -6.13 5.39 -7.88
N ASN A 60 -6.94 6.43 -7.70
CA ASN A 60 -8.03 6.43 -6.74
C ASN A 60 -9.04 5.31 -7.03
N LYS A 61 -9.57 5.29 -8.25
CA LYS A 61 -10.58 4.31 -8.67
C LYS A 61 -10.05 2.87 -8.62
N MET A 62 -8.83 2.64 -9.08
CA MET A 62 -8.22 1.32 -9.06
C MET A 62 -8.01 0.84 -7.61
N SER A 63 -7.47 1.68 -6.73
CA SER A 63 -7.28 1.34 -5.32
C SER A 63 -8.60 1.00 -4.64
N ASN A 64 -9.62 1.83 -4.83
CA ASN A 64 -10.94 1.61 -4.24
C ASN A 64 -11.59 0.32 -4.76
N PHE A 65 -11.47 0.05 -6.05
CA PHE A 65 -11.99 -1.17 -6.66
C PHE A 65 -11.32 -2.43 -6.08
N LEU A 66 -9.99 -2.44 -5.99
CA LEU A 66 -9.24 -3.57 -5.43
C LEU A 66 -9.52 -3.77 -3.95
N MET A 67 -9.59 -2.69 -3.15
CA MET A 67 -9.92 -2.79 -1.73
C MET A 67 -11.31 -3.38 -1.50
N GLN A 68 -12.31 -2.99 -2.31
CA GLN A 68 -13.65 -3.56 -2.22
C GLN A 68 -13.69 -5.05 -2.61
N ILE A 69 -12.86 -5.48 -3.58
CA ILE A 69 -12.71 -6.90 -3.90
C ILE A 69 -12.11 -7.65 -2.71
N MET A 70 -11.06 -7.11 -2.09
CA MET A 70 -10.45 -7.72 -0.90
C MET A 70 -11.46 -7.86 0.25
N GLU A 71 -12.24 -6.82 0.54
CA GLU A 71 -13.26 -6.85 1.60
C GLU A 71 -14.37 -7.88 1.32
N LYS A 72 -14.83 -7.98 0.06
CA LYS A 72 -15.79 -9.02 -0.34
C LYS A 72 -15.26 -10.44 -0.13
N ASN A 73 -13.94 -10.62 -0.17
CA ASN A 73 -13.27 -11.90 0.09
C ASN A 73 -12.78 -12.03 1.54
N GLY A 74 -13.25 -11.17 2.46
CA GLY A 74 -12.94 -11.27 3.89
C GLY A 74 -11.51 -10.83 4.25
N ILE A 75 -10.88 -9.99 3.44
CA ILE A 75 -9.61 -9.33 3.74
C ILE A 75 -9.93 -7.89 4.13
N PRO A 76 -9.74 -7.49 5.40
CA PRO A 76 -10.06 -6.14 5.84
C PRO A 76 -9.13 -5.13 5.19
N THR A 77 -9.67 -3.96 4.84
CA THR A 77 -8.90 -2.83 4.32
C THR A 77 -9.17 -1.57 5.13
N HIS A 78 -8.44 -0.50 4.82
CA HIS A 78 -8.69 0.81 5.40
C HIS A 78 -9.70 1.65 4.59
N PHE A 79 -10.22 1.13 3.48
CA PHE A 79 -11.23 1.81 2.67
C PHE A 79 -12.51 2.06 3.46
N VAL A 80 -13.10 3.24 3.27
CA VAL A 80 -14.41 3.61 3.80
C VAL A 80 -15.33 4.00 2.68
N GLU A 81 -15.03 5.08 1.93
CA GLU A 81 -15.86 5.57 0.83
C GLU A 81 -15.08 6.47 -0.14
N GLU A 82 -15.37 6.35 -1.42
CA GLU A 82 -14.92 7.29 -2.45
C GLU A 82 -15.81 8.55 -2.40
N ILE A 83 -15.21 9.72 -2.15
CA ILE A 83 -15.94 10.99 -2.04
C ILE A 83 -15.79 11.89 -3.26
N SER A 84 -14.79 11.65 -4.10
CA SER A 84 -14.60 12.29 -5.40
C SER A 84 -13.77 11.41 -6.32
N ASP A 85 -13.60 11.84 -7.57
CA ASP A 85 -12.73 11.12 -8.53
C ASP A 85 -11.28 10.92 -8.04
N ARG A 86 -10.81 11.76 -7.12
CA ARG A 86 -9.43 11.77 -6.61
C ARG A 86 -9.31 11.48 -5.13
N GLU A 87 -10.42 11.51 -4.40
CA GLU A 87 -10.40 11.49 -2.94
C GLU A 87 -11.21 10.33 -2.38
N THR A 88 -10.63 9.68 -1.39
CA THR A 88 -11.24 8.58 -0.66
C THR A 88 -11.09 8.80 0.84
N VAL A 89 -12.17 8.59 1.58
CA VAL A 89 -12.14 8.46 3.03
C VAL A 89 -11.61 7.09 3.40
N VAL A 90 -10.64 7.06 4.29
CA VAL A 90 -10.01 5.84 4.80
C VAL A 90 -9.96 5.84 6.32
N LYS A 91 -9.92 4.66 6.91
CA LYS A 91 -9.64 4.50 8.35
C LYS A 91 -8.23 4.99 8.65
N ARG A 92 -8.07 5.67 9.77
CA ARG A 92 -6.75 5.94 10.34
C ARG A 92 -6.10 4.62 10.74
N VAL A 93 -4.93 4.35 10.21
CA VAL A 93 -4.14 3.15 10.49
C VAL A 93 -2.70 3.52 10.77
N GLU A 94 -2.02 2.69 11.54
CA GLU A 94 -0.57 2.73 11.69
C GLU A 94 0.05 1.74 10.69
N ILE A 95 1.06 2.19 9.96
CA ILE A 95 1.71 1.38 8.93
C ILE A 95 2.83 0.57 9.56
N VAL A 96 2.78 -0.76 9.42
CA VAL A 96 3.93 -1.61 9.67
C VAL A 96 4.97 -1.33 8.59
N PRO A 97 6.20 -0.91 8.92
CA PRO A 97 7.19 -0.46 7.93
C PRO A 97 7.85 -1.64 7.20
N LEU A 98 7.02 -2.47 6.56
CA LEU A 98 7.43 -3.62 5.75
C LEU A 98 6.90 -3.49 4.32
N GLU A 99 7.73 -3.81 3.34
CA GLU A 99 7.28 -4.24 2.03
C GLU A 99 7.11 -5.76 2.04
N VAL A 100 5.91 -6.21 1.71
CA VAL A 100 5.55 -7.64 1.67
C VAL A 100 5.39 -8.04 0.21
N ILE A 101 6.20 -8.97 -0.25
CA ILE A 101 6.31 -9.30 -1.67
C ILE A 101 6.00 -10.76 -1.89
N ILE A 102 4.95 -11.04 -2.68
CA ILE A 102 4.62 -12.37 -3.18
C ILE A 102 5.09 -12.51 -4.63
N ARG A 103 5.74 -13.65 -4.95
CA ARG A 103 6.17 -13.93 -6.32
C ARG A 103 5.82 -15.35 -6.74
N ASN A 104 5.23 -15.47 -7.92
CA ASN A 104 4.97 -16.72 -8.61
C ASN A 104 5.92 -16.92 -9.80
N ILE A 105 6.47 -15.81 -10.30
CA ILE A 105 7.33 -15.75 -11.49
C ILE A 105 8.58 -14.94 -11.12
N ALA A 106 9.74 -15.41 -11.56
CA ALA A 106 10.99 -14.69 -11.41
C ALA A 106 10.95 -13.41 -12.24
N ALA A 107 11.14 -12.24 -11.59
CA ALA A 107 11.16 -10.95 -12.25
C ALA A 107 11.92 -9.89 -11.44
N GLY A 108 12.41 -8.86 -12.11
CA GLY A 108 13.00 -7.67 -11.51
C GLY A 108 14.10 -7.97 -10.51
N SER A 109 13.97 -7.51 -9.26
CA SER A 109 14.98 -7.69 -8.22
C SER A 109 15.28 -9.14 -7.86
N PHE A 110 14.27 -10.02 -7.95
CA PHE A 110 14.47 -11.47 -7.70
C PHE A 110 15.42 -12.08 -8.74
N SER A 111 15.14 -11.87 -10.03
CA SER A 111 15.98 -12.39 -11.11
C SER A 111 17.41 -11.86 -11.00
N LYS A 112 17.58 -10.58 -10.68
CA LYS A 112 18.92 -9.96 -10.52
C LYS A 112 19.69 -10.54 -9.34
N ARG A 113 19.03 -10.74 -8.19
CA ARG A 113 19.69 -11.24 -6.96
C ARG A 113 20.10 -12.69 -7.07
N PHE A 114 19.28 -13.51 -7.66
CA PHE A 114 19.46 -14.97 -7.65
C PHE A 114 19.94 -15.53 -8.99
N GLY A 115 20.16 -14.70 -10.01
CA GLY A 115 20.61 -15.13 -11.32
C GLY A 115 19.59 -16.03 -12.04
N VAL A 116 18.31 -15.92 -11.69
CA VAL A 116 17.23 -16.71 -12.31
C VAL A 116 16.71 -15.96 -13.53
N GLU A 117 16.48 -16.67 -14.61
CA GLU A 117 15.94 -16.11 -15.85
C GLU A 117 14.59 -15.41 -15.59
N GLU A 118 14.45 -14.20 -16.13
CA GLU A 118 13.21 -13.41 -15.98
C GLU A 118 12.07 -14.09 -16.76
N GLY A 119 10.89 -14.13 -16.15
CA GLY A 119 9.72 -14.82 -16.71
C GLY A 119 9.60 -16.31 -16.31
N LYS A 120 10.63 -16.89 -15.69
CA LYS A 120 10.59 -18.28 -15.24
C LYS A 120 9.57 -18.46 -14.11
N LYS A 121 8.63 -19.41 -14.28
CA LYS A 121 7.72 -19.82 -13.22
C LYS A 121 8.50 -20.46 -12.07
N LEU A 122 8.23 -20.01 -10.85
CA LEU A 122 8.84 -20.57 -9.64
C LEU A 122 8.15 -21.89 -9.27
N ASN A 123 8.88 -22.79 -8.62
CA ASN A 123 8.34 -24.09 -8.18
C ASN A 123 7.34 -23.95 -7.02
N CYS A 124 7.41 -22.84 -6.29
CA CYS A 124 6.44 -22.47 -5.27
C CYS A 124 6.31 -20.94 -5.24
N THR A 125 5.20 -20.46 -4.70
CA THR A 125 5.01 -19.06 -4.38
C THR A 125 6.00 -18.67 -3.27
N THR A 126 6.75 -17.57 -3.47
CA THR A 126 7.67 -17.05 -2.45
C THR A 126 7.05 -15.89 -1.69
N LEU A 127 7.46 -15.73 -0.44
CA LEU A 127 7.17 -14.56 0.39
C LEU A 127 8.49 -13.92 0.79
N GLU A 128 8.64 -12.64 0.52
CA GLU A 128 9.82 -11.85 0.85
C GLU A 128 9.40 -10.61 1.66
N TYR A 129 10.28 -10.16 2.54
CA TYR A 129 10.12 -8.91 3.28
C TYR A 129 11.28 -7.96 2.97
N CYS A 130 10.96 -6.67 2.82
CA CYS A 130 11.95 -5.60 2.86
C CYS A 130 11.56 -4.60 3.96
N LEU A 131 12.56 -4.08 4.66
CA LEU A 131 12.35 -2.94 5.56
C LEU A 131 12.01 -1.73 4.71
N LYS A 132 10.86 -1.11 4.96
CA LYS A 132 10.45 0.09 4.24
C LYS A 132 11.21 1.31 4.78
N ASN A 133 12.36 1.56 4.17
CA ASN A 133 13.22 2.68 4.52
C ASN A 133 13.99 3.15 3.27
N ASP A 134 13.49 4.20 2.62
CA ASP A 134 14.05 4.76 1.38
C ASP A 134 15.54 5.14 1.54
N ASP A 135 15.97 5.62 2.71
CA ASP A 135 17.37 6.02 2.99
C ASP A 135 18.33 4.82 3.02
N LEU A 136 17.83 3.65 3.39
CA LEU A 136 18.57 2.39 3.39
C LEU A 136 18.40 1.59 2.10
N GLY A 137 17.60 2.08 1.15
CA GLY A 137 17.30 1.38 -0.11
C GLY A 137 16.44 0.14 0.06
N ASP A 138 15.51 0.15 1.03
CA ASP A 138 14.55 -0.91 1.31
C ASP A 138 15.21 -2.31 1.40
N PRO A 139 16.14 -2.53 2.35
CA PRO A 139 16.91 -3.76 2.41
C PRO A 139 16.03 -4.97 2.69
N MET A 140 16.34 -6.11 2.05
CA MET A 140 15.70 -7.38 2.36
C MET A 140 16.00 -7.81 3.79
N ILE A 141 14.96 -8.28 4.47
CA ILE A 141 15.02 -8.78 5.84
C ILE A 141 14.25 -10.10 5.95
N ASN A 142 14.48 -10.82 7.03
CA ASN A 142 13.72 -12.01 7.38
C ASN A 142 12.96 -11.82 8.70
N ASP A 143 12.18 -12.81 9.09
CA ASP A 143 11.33 -12.80 10.28
C ASP A 143 12.11 -12.44 11.55
N TYR A 144 13.32 -12.97 11.72
CA TYR A 144 14.15 -12.68 12.89
C TYR A 144 14.59 -11.21 12.96
N HIS A 145 14.81 -10.57 11.81
CA HIS A 145 15.07 -9.13 11.77
C HIS A 145 13.84 -8.33 12.18
N VAL A 146 12.63 -8.75 11.71
CA VAL A 146 11.37 -8.11 12.09
C VAL A 146 11.19 -8.13 13.60
N PHE A 147 11.42 -9.27 14.24
CA PHE A 147 11.28 -9.43 15.69
C PHE A 147 12.38 -8.70 16.46
N ALA A 148 13.63 -8.82 16.04
CA ALA A 148 14.77 -8.19 16.71
C ALA A 148 14.68 -6.65 16.71
N MET A 149 14.08 -6.08 15.68
CA MET A 149 13.86 -4.63 15.55
C MET A 149 12.49 -4.16 16.07
N ASN A 150 11.68 -5.04 16.64
CA ASN A 150 10.32 -4.74 17.13
C ASN A 150 9.43 -4.08 16.07
N ILE A 151 9.54 -4.51 14.82
CA ILE A 151 8.74 -3.99 13.70
C ILE A 151 7.31 -4.54 13.77
N ALA A 152 7.17 -5.82 14.06
CA ALA A 152 5.91 -6.52 14.26
C ALA A 152 6.10 -7.70 15.20
N THR A 153 5.03 -8.13 15.87
CA THR A 153 4.99 -9.39 16.61
C THR A 153 4.93 -10.58 15.65
N LYS A 154 5.14 -11.78 16.20
CA LYS A 154 5.01 -13.01 15.42
C LYS A 154 3.59 -13.19 14.87
N GLU A 155 2.59 -12.94 15.69
CA GLU A 155 1.17 -13.06 15.33
C GLU A 155 0.77 -12.05 14.25
N GLU A 156 1.30 -10.83 14.33
CA GLU A 156 1.08 -9.80 13.30
C GLU A 156 1.73 -10.21 11.98
N LEU A 157 2.98 -10.71 12.01
CA LEU A 157 3.69 -11.14 10.81
C LEU A 157 3.00 -12.34 10.15
N GLU A 158 2.52 -13.31 10.93
CA GLU A 158 1.74 -14.44 10.43
C GLU A 158 0.42 -13.97 9.78
N THR A 159 -0.24 -12.99 10.37
CA THR A 159 -1.45 -12.38 9.82
C THR A 159 -1.18 -11.66 8.50
N ILE A 160 -0.10 -10.87 8.43
CA ILE A 160 0.36 -10.19 7.21
C ILE A 160 0.65 -11.21 6.11
N ALA A 161 1.42 -12.28 6.42
CA ALA A 161 1.73 -13.34 5.48
C ALA A 161 0.47 -14.01 4.92
N ASN A 162 -0.48 -14.36 5.80
CA ASN A 162 -1.74 -14.99 5.41
C ASN A 162 -2.55 -14.09 4.46
N TYR A 163 -2.69 -12.80 4.77
CA TYR A 163 -3.37 -11.87 3.87
C TYR A 163 -2.63 -11.70 2.55
N ALA A 164 -1.29 -11.63 2.56
CA ALA A 164 -0.50 -11.51 1.34
C ALA A 164 -0.70 -12.70 0.38
N PHE A 165 -0.72 -13.94 0.90
CA PHE A 165 -1.03 -15.13 0.10
C PHE A 165 -2.46 -15.09 -0.46
N ARG A 166 -3.45 -14.72 0.37
CA ARG A 166 -4.86 -14.63 -0.06
C ARG A 166 -5.08 -13.54 -1.12
N VAL A 167 -4.37 -12.44 -1.05
CA VAL A 167 -4.42 -11.38 -2.09
C VAL A 167 -3.82 -11.86 -3.41
N ASN A 168 -2.88 -12.81 -3.37
CA ASN A 168 -2.24 -13.39 -4.56
C ASN A 168 -3.15 -14.41 -5.30
N GLU A 169 -4.15 -14.98 -4.66
CA GLU A 169 -5.13 -15.90 -5.25
C GLU A 169 -6.12 -15.17 -6.16
#